data_1ecd8129bdda0a7a5ee182ab70bebd2c
#
_entry.id   1ecd8129bdda0a7a5ee182ab70bebd2c
#
_cell.length_a   1.000
_cell.length_b   1.000
_cell.length_c   1.000
_cell.angle_alpha   90.00
_cell.angle_beta   90.00
_cell.angle_gamma   90.00
#
_symmetry.space_group_name_H-M   'P 1'
#
loop_
_entity.id
_entity.type
_entity.pdbx_description
1 polymer ?
#
loop_
_entity_poly.entity_id
_entity_poly.type
_entity_poly.pdbx_seq_one_letter_code
_entity_poly.pdbx_strand_id
1 'polypeptide(L)'
;VAIFGGIEIDRSVDCITKGVASQANMFLIFVSIEVLLNLVTLGGGFDALSNLLGGLASNSATAVMLVASVVGGFGIEAAAVAEIQIITDMFGGLATQVGLPMGCFAVSILAATRLTGSAYPTTNFAGQLGTAQCSNTKEALQACWISVAFACVFVVAYSFIGPLILG
;
A
#
# COMPACT_ATOMS: atom_id res chain seq x y z
N VAL A 1 -7.24 30.85 -5.75
CA VAL A 1 -8.07 31.04 -4.53
C VAL A 1 -7.50 32.18 -3.69
N ALA A 2 -6.20 32.21 -3.35
CA ALA A 2 -5.59 33.26 -2.51
C ALA A 2 -5.79 34.68 -3.09
N ILE A 3 -5.53 34.86 -4.38
CA ILE A 3 -5.65 36.16 -5.06
C ILE A 3 -7.10 36.65 -5.09
N PHE A 4 -8.06 35.74 -5.38
CA PHE A 4 -9.49 36.09 -5.42
C PHE A 4 -10.13 36.20 -4.03
N GLY A 5 -9.48 35.58 -3.00
CA GLY A 5 -9.94 35.65 -1.61
C GLY A 5 -9.38 36.83 -0.81
N GLY A 6 -8.61 37.72 -1.44
CA GLY A 6 -8.02 38.91 -0.76
C GLY A 6 -6.98 38.56 0.30
N ILE A 7 -6.34 37.38 0.21
CA ILE A 7 -5.30 36.97 1.15
C ILE A 7 -3.99 37.63 0.73
N GLU A 8 -3.29 38.26 1.67
CA GLU A 8 -1.99 38.87 1.44
C GLU A 8 -0.98 37.84 0.90
N ILE A 9 -0.15 38.24 -0.04
CA ILE A 9 0.83 37.37 -0.72
C ILE A 9 1.77 36.74 0.32
N ASP A 10 2.25 37.52 1.28
CA ASP A 10 3.16 37.05 2.34
C ASP A 10 2.54 35.93 3.16
N ARG A 11 1.25 36.04 3.48
CA ARG A 11 0.53 34.99 4.19
C ARG A 11 0.33 33.73 3.35
N SER A 12 0.13 33.89 2.06
CA SER A 12 0.04 32.77 1.10
C SER A 12 1.37 32.03 0.99
N VAL A 13 2.49 32.78 0.89
CA VAL A 13 3.83 32.21 0.86
C VAL A 13 4.17 31.47 2.17
N ASP A 14 3.83 32.07 3.31
CA ASP A 14 4.05 31.42 4.62
C ASP A 14 3.24 30.11 4.74
N CYS A 15 1.99 30.08 4.28
CA CYS A 15 1.18 28.85 4.25
C CYS A 15 1.79 27.78 3.33
N ILE A 16 2.28 28.16 2.14
CA ILE A 16 2.93 27.22 1.23
C ILE A 16 4.21 26.68 1.86
N THR A 17 5.04 27.54 2.43
CA THR A 17 6.31 27.15 3.07
C THR A 17 6.09 26.19 4.23
N LYS A 18 5.09 26.46 5.09
CA LYS A 18 4.70 25.57 6.17
C LYS A 18 4.13 24.24 5.65
N GLY A 19 3.34 24.29 4.58
CA GLY A 19 2.81 23.10 3.93
C GLY A 19 3.94 22.20 3.36
N VAL A 20 4.90 22.78 2.66
CA VAL A 20 6.08 22.07 2.16
C VAL A 20 6.92 21.52 3.31
N ALA A 21 7.18 22.31 4.34
CA ALA A 21 7.94 21.85 5.51
C ALA A 21 7.26 20.68 6.23
N SER A 22 5.93 20.66 6.31
CA SER A 22 5.18 19.54 6.91
C SER A 22 5.27 18.26 6.09
N GLN A 23 5.50 18.35 4.78
CA GLN A 23 5.66 17.21 3.88
C GLN A 23 7.10 16.75 3.69
N ALA A 24 8.09 17.54 4.17
CA ALA A 24 9.51 17.24 3.99
C ALA A 24 9.89 15.87 4.59
N ASN A 25 9.38 15.52 5.76
CA ASN A 25 9.61 14.21 6.37
C ASN A 25 9.07 13.07 5.50
N MET A 26 7.87 13.23 4.95
CA MET A 26 7.27 12.24 4.07
C MET A 26 8.10 12.07 2.79
N PHE A 27 8.56 13.15 2.19
CA PHE A 27 9.44 13.11 1.03
C PHE A 27 10.76 12.38 1.33
N LEU A 28 11.39 12.67 2.48
CA LEU A 28 12.62 11.98 2.90
C LEU A 28 12.40 10.49 3.13
N ILE A 29 11.25 10.11 3.69
CA ILE A 29 10.87 8.70 3.85
C ILE A 29 10.75 8.03 2.48
N PHE A 30 10.10 8.64 1.50
CA PHE A 30 10.01 8.09 0.15
C PHE A 30 11.37 7.88 -0.50
N VAL A 31 12.26 8.89 -0.43
CA VAL A 31 13.62 8.79 -0.97
C VAL A 31 14.39 7.66 -0.26
N SER A 32 14.26 7.55 1.05
CA SER A 32 14.94 6.50 1.84
C SER A 32 14.43 5.11 1.48
N ILE A 33 13.12 4.95 1.29
CA ILE A 33 12.50 3.68 0.86
C ILE A 33 13.02 3.31 -0.54
N GLU A 34 13.04 4.24 -1.48
CA GLU A 34 13.52 4.00 -2.85
C GLU A 34 14.98 3.54 -2.84
N VAL A 35 15.84 4.19 -2.07
CA VAL A 35 17.25 3.78 -1.92
C VAL A 35 17.34 2.36 -1.31
N LEU A 36 16.55 2.07 -0.27
CA LEU A 36 16.52 0.75 0.36
C LEU A 36 16.05 -0.33 -0.63
N LEU A 37 14.98 -0.07 -1.39
CA LEU A 37 14.46 -0.99 -2.39
C LEU A 37 15.49 -1.30 -3.47
N ASN A 38 16.19 -0.27 -3.97
CA ASN A 38 17.25 -0.47 -4.94
C ASN A 38 18.38 -1.33 -4.37
N LEU A 39 18.77 -1.12 -3.11
CA LEU A 39 19.79 -1.95 -2.45
C LEU A 39 19.34 -3.41 -2.27
N VAL A 40 18.09 -3.63 -1.90
CA VAL A 40 17.50 -4.97 -1.77
C VAL A 40 17.44 -5.68 -3.12
N THR A 41 17.06 -4.96 -4.19
CA THR A 41 17.03 -5.47 -5.57
C THR A 41 18.43 -5.87 -6.04
N LEU A 42 19.42 -4.97 -5.87
CA LEU A 42 20.81 -5.24 -6.24
C LEU A 42 21.42 -6.39 -5.43
N GLY A 43 20.99 -6.56 -4.19
CA GLY A 43 21.41 -7.67 -3.33
C GLY A 43 20.70 -9.01 -3.62
N GLY A 44 19.79 -9.06 -4.60
CA GLY A 44 19.00 -10.25 -4.92
C GLY A 44 17.99 -10.62 -3.82
N GLY A 45 17.66 -9.69 -2.92
CA GLY A 45 16.76 -9.95 -1.80
C GLY A 45 15.34 -10.30 -2.24
N PHE A 46 14.85 -9.67 -3.30
CA PHE A 46 13.53 -9.99 -3.85
C PHE A 46 13.51 -11.35 -4.54
N ASP A 47 14.59 -11.74 -5.24
CA ASP A 47 14.70 -13.06 -5.85
C ASP A 47 14.74 -14.16 -4.78
N ALA A 48 15.50 -13.95 -3.70
CA ALA A 48 15.56 -14.87 -2.58
C ALA A 48 14.18 -15.04 -1.92
N LEU A 49 13.46 -13.95 -1.69
CA LEU A 49 12.13 -13.95 -1.11
C LEU A 49 11.09 -14.58 -2.06
N SER A 50 11.17 -14.27 -3.36
CA SER A 50 10.34 -14.86 -4.40
C SER A 50 10.53 -16.37 -4.49
N ASN A 51 11.77 -16.85 -4.41
CA ASN A 51 12.07 -18.29 -4.39
C ASN A 51 11.54 -18.98 -3.13
N LEU A 52 11.64 -18.34 -1.98
CA LEU A 52 11.12 -18.86 -0.71
C LEU A 52 9.58 -18.92 -0.72
N LEU A 53 8.93 -17.87 -1.19
CA LEU A 53 7.48 -17.79 -1.28
C LEU A 53 6.92 -18.61 -2.47
N GLY A 54 7.69 -18.78 -3.54
CA GLY A 54 7.34 -19.64 -4.68
C GLY A 54 7.12 -21.09 -4.28
N GLY A 55 7.90 -21.58 -3.30
CA GLY A 55 7.68 -22.89 -2.69
C GLY A 55 6.34 -22.99 -1.92
N LEU A 56 5.88 -21.90 -1.34
CA LEU A 56 4.59 -21.82 -0.64
C LEU A 56 3.41 -21.60 -1.60
N ALA A 57 3.65 -20.90 -2.70
CA ALA A 57 2.61 -20.59 -3.70
C ALA A 57 2.27 -21.76 -4.63
N SER A 58 3.05 -22.86 -4.59
CA SER A 58 2.79 -24.16 -5.29
C SER A 58 2.24 -24.04 -6.72
N ASN A 59 2.78 -23.13 -7.53
CA ASN A 59 2.40 -22.92 -8.95
C ASN A 59 0.90 -22.62 -9.19
N SER A 60 0.20 -22.11 -8.18
CA SER A 60 -1.22 -21.76 -8.26
C SER A 60 -1.40 -20.24 -8.29
N ALA A 61 -2.13 -19.73 -9.29
CA ALA A 61 -2.49 -18.31 -9.40
C ALA A 61 -3.19 -17.78 -8.14
N THR A 62 -4.11 -18.55 -7.57
CA THR A 62 -4.81 -18.24 -6.33
C THR A 62 -3.85 -18.11 -5.15
N ALA A 63 -2.88 -19.03 -5.02
CA ALA A 63 -1.91 -19.00 -3.95
C ALA A 63 -0.97 -17.78 -4.06
N VAL A 64 -0.50 -17.45 -5.26
CA VAL A 64 0.28 -16.24 -5.51
C VAL A 64 -0.50 -14.98 -5.11
N MET A 65 -1.77 -14.88 -5.51
CA MET A 65 -2.63 -13.74 -5.15
C MET A 65 -2.85 -13.62 -3.65
N LEU A 66 -3.15 -14.73 -2.97
CA LEU A 66 -3.36 -14.73 -1.51
C LEU A 66 -2.10 -14.32 -0.76
N VAL A 67 -0.94 -14.93 -1.09
CA VAL A 67 0.33 -14.61 -0.43
C VAL A 67 0.72 -13.15 -0.67
N ALA A 68 0.66 -12.68 -1.92
CA ALA A 68 0.95 -11.29 -2.26
C ALA A 68 0.00 -10.31 -1.53
N SER A 69 -1.28 -10.64 -1.43
CA SER A 69 -2.27 -9.82 -0.73
C SER A 69 -2.06 -9.80 0.79
N VAL A 70 -1.66 -10.91 1.39
CA VAL A 70 -1.34 -10.95 2.83
C VAL A 70 -0.08 -10.13 3.13
N VAL A 71 0.95 -10.30 2.30
CA VAL A 71 2.20 -9.51 2.43
C VAL A 71 1.91 -8.02 2.23
N GLY A 72 1.15 -7.64 1.19
CA GLY A 72 0.76 -6.26 0.94
C GLY A 72 -0.16 -5.69 2.00
N GLY A 73 -1.10 -6.49 2.50
CA GLY A 73 -2.07 -6.01 3.49
C GLY A 73 -1.53 -5.87 4.91
N PHE A 74 -0.54 -6.66 5.30
CA PHE A 74 -0.08 -6.74 6.70
C PHE A 74 1.43 -6.70 6.86
N GLY A 75 2.19 -6.96 5.81
CA GLY A 75 3.65 -7.10 5.88
C GLY A 75 4.43 -5.82 5.62
N ILE A 76 3.85 -4.86 4.91
CA ILE A 76 4.56 -3.66 4.45
C ILE A 76 3.75 -2.43 4.81
N GLU A 77 4.31 -1.57 5.67
CA GLU A 77 3.79 -0.24 5.92
C GLU A 77 4.56 0.77 5.07
N ALA A 78 4.02 1.11 3.91
CA ALA A 78 4.58 2.12 3.04
C ALA A 78 3.46 3.01 2.47
N ALA A 79 3.82 4.11 1.82
CA ALA A 79 2.85 4.83 1.02
C ALA A 79 2.35 3.93 -0.11
N ALA A 80 1.05 3.98 -0.39
CA ALA A 80 0.37 3.03 -1.29
C ALA A 80 1.09 2.78 -2.63
N VAL A 81 1.76 3.79 -3.20
CA VAL A 81 2.50 3.65 -4.45
C VAL A 81 3.76 2.80 -4.26
N ALA A 82 4.54 3.08 -3.21
CA ALA A 82 5.76 2.33 -2.90
C ALA A 82 5.42 0.88 -2.51
N GLU A 83 4.34 0.68 -1.77
CA GLU A 83 3.84 -0.65 -1.40
C GLU A 83 3.48 -1.49 -2.63
N ILE A 84 2.73 -0.93 -3.59
CA ILE A 84 2.38 -1.59 -4.84
C ILE A 84 3.64 -1.95 -5.64
N GLN A 85 4.61 -1.04 -5.70
CA GLN A 85 5.86 -1.30 -6.41
C GLN A 85 6.65 -2.43 -5.78
N ILE A 86 6.84 -2.41 -4.46
CA ILE A 86 7.52 -3.49 -3.72
C ILE A 86 6.87 -4.85 -4.00
N ILE A 87 5.54 -4.94 -3.88
CA ILE A 87 4.83 -6.18 -4.09
C ILE A 87 4.89 -6.63 -5.54
N THR A 88 4.85 -5.70 -6.49
CA THR A 88 4.99 -6.00 -7.92
C THR A 88 6.38 -6.53 -8.23
N ASP A 89 7.42 -5.95 -7.65
CA ASP A 89 8.80 -6.40 -7.82
C ASP A 89 9.02 -7.79 -7.20
N MET A 90 8.40 -8.07 -6.05
CA MET A 90 8.49 -9.35 -5.36
C MET A 90 7.71 -10.48 -6.04
N PHE A 91 6.50 -10.22 -6.47
CA PHE A 91 5.56 -11.25 -6.90
C PHE A 91 5.19 -11.20 -8.38
N GLY A 92 5.54 -10.12 -9.10
CA GLY A 92 5.18 -9.95 -10.52
C GLY A 92 5.76 -11.04 -11.42
N GLY A 93 6.99 -11.48 -11.14
CA GLY A 93 7.62 -12.61 -11.82
C GLY A 93 6.87 -13.92 -11.59
N LEU A 94 6.47 -14.19 -10.35
CA LEU A 94 5.66 -15.38 -10.02
C LEU A 94 4.27 -15.31 -10.63
N ALA A 95 3.63 -14.14 -10.62
CA ALA A 95 2.31 -13.94 -11.22
C ALA A 95 2.33 -14.25 -12.72
N THR A 96 3.36 -13.79 -13.45
CA THR A 96 3.54 -14.11 -14.86
C THR A 96 3.84 -15.58 -15.12
N GLN A 97 4.62 -16.25 -14.28
CA GLN A 97 4.93 -17.67 -14.40
C GLN A 97 3.69 -18.56 -14.26
N VAL A 98 2.76 -18.19 -13.36
CA VAL A 98 1.51 -18.94 -13.18
C VAL A 98 0.41 -18.51 -14.15
N GLY A 99 0.71 -17.64 -15.12
CA GLY A 99 -0.25 -17.17 -16.13
C GLY A 99 -1.32 -16.23 -15.58
N LEU A 100 -1.07 -15.57 -14.44
CA LEU A 100 -2.02 -14.65 -13.82
C LEU A 100 -2.09 -13.34 -14.61
N PRO A 101 -3.27 -12.88 -15.06
CA PRO A 101 -3.41 -11.58 -15.69
C PRO A 101 -2.98 -10.44 -14.75
N MET A 102 -2.07 -9.58 -15.20
CA MET A 102 -1.51 -8.50 -14.38
C MET A 102 -2.57 -7.53 -13.87
N GLY A 103 -3.67 -7.34 -14.62
CA GLY A 103 -4.81 -6.54 -14.15
C GLY A 103 -5.50 -7.17 -12.94
N CYS A 104 -5.65 -8.49 -12.92
CA CYS A 104 -6.21 -9.23 -11.80
C CYS A 104 -5.31 -9.12 -10.56
N PHE A 105 -4.01 -9.29 -10.74
CA PHE A 105 -3.00 -9.12 -9.71
C PHE A 105 -3.02 -7.69 -9.11
N ALA A 106 -3.04 -6.67 -9.95
CA ALA A 106 -3.08 -5.27 -9.53
C ALA A 106 -4.32 -4.94 -8.69
N VAL A 107 -5.50 -5.43 -9.07
CA VAL A 107 -6.74 -5.23 -8.31
C VAL A 107 -6.65 -5.88 -6.93
N SER A 108 -6.09 -7.09 -6.84
CA SER A 108 -5.91 -7.79 -5.56
C SER A 108 -4.97 -7.02 -4.63
N ILE A 109 -3.85 -6.53 -5.13
CA ILE A 109 -2.91 -5.72 -4.34
C ILE A 109 -3.55 -4.40 -3.90
N LEU A 110 -4.22 -3.69 -4.81
CA LEU A 110 -4.92 -2.44 -4.47
C LEU A 110 -5.96 -2.63 -3.36
N ALA A 111 -6.68 -3.75 -3.39
CA ALA A 111 -7.61 -4.08 -2.31
C ALA A 111 -6.89 -4.42 -1.00
N ALA A 112 -5.76 -5.13 -1.07
CA ALA A 112 -4.95 -5.50 0.08
C ALA A 112 -4.32 -4.29 0.78
N THR A 113 -3.85 -3.28 0.02
CA THR A 113 -3.28 -2.04 0.60
C THR A 113 -4.29 -1.26 1.45
N ARG A 114 -5.60 -1.50 1.28
CA ARG A 114 -6.63 -0.90 2.14
C ARG A 114 -6.65 -1.49 3.54
N LEU A 115 -6.19 -2.73 3.71
CA LEU A 115 -6.07 -3.37 5.02
C LEU A 115 -5.00 -2.66 5.86
N THR A 116 -3.85 -2.35 5.28
CA THR A 116 -2.75 -1.62 5.93
C THR A 116 -3.20 -0.26 6.46
N GLY A 117 -4.01 0.47 5.68
CA GLY A 117 -4.44 1.83 6.03
C GLY A 117 -5.45 1.92 7.17
N SER A 118 -6.12 0.81 7.54
CA SER A 118 -7.27 0.87 8.45
C SER A 118 -7.31 -0.24 9.51
N ALA A 119 -6.45 -1.27 9.40
CA ALA A 119 -6.45 -2.41 10.32
C ALA A 119 -5.76 -2.11 11.66
N TYR A 120 -4.76 -1.25 11.66
CA TYR A 120 -3.96 -0.87 12.83
C TYR A 120 -3.50 0.59 12.72
N PRO A 121 -3.02 1.22 13.82
CA PRO A 121 -2.65 2.63 13.82
C PRO A 121 -1.34 2.86 13.05
N THR A 122 -1.43 2.98 11.75
CA THR A 122 -0.32 3.32 10.85
C THR A 122 -0.01 4.82 10.88
N THR A 123 1.15 5.22 10.39
CA THR A 123 1.53 6.63 10.22
C THR A 123 0.53 7.37 9.32
N ASN A 124 0.05 6.71 8.28
CA ASN A 124 -0.97 7.27 7.37
C ASN A 124 -2.31 7.49 8.08
N PHE A 125 -2.75 6.52 8.89
CA PHE A 125 -3.96 6.64 9.70
C PHE A 125 -3.85 7.76 10.74
N ALA A 126 -2.69 7.88 11.41
CA ALA A 126 -2.43 8.97 12.35
C ALA A 126 -2.48 10.34 11.66
N GLY A 127 -1.96 10.46 10.44
CA GLY A 127 -2.06 11.67 9.62
C GLY A 127 -3.51 12.04 9.29
N GLN A 128 -4.34 11.05 8.95
CA GLN A 128 -5.78 11.26 8.70
C GLN A 128 -6.51 11.72 9.96
N LEU A 129 -6.23 11.11 11.12
CA LEU A 129 -6.81 11.51 12.39
C LEU A 129 -6.38 12.94 12.80
N GLY A 130 -5.11 13.29 12.57
CA GLY A 130 -4.60 14.64 12.80
C GLY A 130 -5.31 15.69 11.93
N THR A 131 -5.54 15.38 10.66
CA THR A 131 -6.30 16.25 9.75
C THR A 131 -7.76 16.38 10.17
N ALA A 132 -8.36 15.29 10.62
CA ALA A 132 -9.74 15.27 11.13
C ALA A 132 -9.88 15.84 12.56
N GLN A 133 -8.78 16.23 13.20
CA GLN A 133 -8.71 16.66 14.60
C GLN A 133 -9.35 15.65 15.56
N CYS A 134 -9.25 14.36 15.24
CA CYS A 134 -9.79 13.28 16.04
C CYS A 134 -8.74 12.80 17.05
N SER A 135 -9.04 12.94 18.35
CA SER A 135 -8.15 12.51 19.43
C SER A 135 -8.33 11.04 19.85
N ASN A 136 -9.44 10.40 19.45
CA ASN A 136 -9.77 9.04 19.87
C ASN A 136 -9.43 8.00 18.79
N THR A 137 -8.16 7.61 18.71
CA THR A 137 -7.66 6.61 17.77
C THR A 137 -8.38 5.27 17.88
N LYS A 138 -8.76 4.86 19.10
CA LYS A 138 -9.43 3.57 19.34
C LYS A 138 -10.82 3.51 18.71
N GLU A 139 -11.63 4.54 18.91
CA GLU A 139 -12.97 4.61 18.32
C GLU A 139 -12.90 4.71 16.79
N ALA A 140 -11.94 5.49 16.26
CA ALA A 140 -11.74 5.61 14.84
C ALA A 140 -11.34 4.26 14.20
N LEU A 141 -10.42 3.51 14.82
CA LEU A 141 -10.08 2.15 14.37
C LEU A 141 -11.28 1.21 14.44
N GLN A 142 -12.04 1.25 15.52
CA GLN A 142 -13.26 0.43 15.64
C GLN A 142 -14.28 0.73 14.55
N ALA A 143 -14.45 1.99 14.16
CA ALA A 143 -15.32 2.37 13.05
C ALA A 143 -14.83 1.82 11.71
N CYS A 144 -13.51 1.67 11.51
CA CYS A 144 -12.92 1.12 10.28
C CYS A 144 -13.03 -0.41 10.17
N TRP A 145 -13.32 -1.14 11.25
CA TRP A 145 -13.33 -2.61 11.26
C TRP A 145 -14.27 -3.24 10.23
N ILE A 146 -15.42 -2.62 9.99
CA ILE A 146 -16.38 -3.09 8.96
C ILE A 146 -15.74 -3.03 7.59
N SER A 147 -15.04 -1.93 7.28
CA SER A 147 -14.32 -1.75 6.01
C SER A 147 -13.19 -2.77 5.85
N VAL A 148 -12.43 -3.01 6.93
CA VAL A 148 -11.35 -4.00 6.95
C VAL A 148 -11.89 -5.41 6.73
N ALA A 149 -12.98 -5.79 7.43
CA ALA A 149 -13.60 -7.09 7.26
C ALA A 149 -14.11 -7.29 5.82
N PHE A 150 -14.74 -6.27 5.25
CA PHE A 150 -15.18 -6.32 3.85
C PHE A 150 -13.99 -6.46 2.88
N ALA A 151 -12.91 -5.71 3.10
CA ALA A 151 -11.71 -5.80 2.28
C ALA A 151 -11.05 -7.20 2.38
N CYS A 152 -10.98 -7.80 3.57
CA CYS A 152 -10.51 -9.17 3.75
C CYS A 152 -11.35 -10.17 2.96
N VAL A 153 -12.67 -10.10 3.09
CA VAL A 153 -13.59 -10.99 2.36
C VAL A 153 -13.44 -10.80 0.85
N PHE A 154 -13.35 -9.54 0.39
CA PHE A 154 -13.16 -9.22 -1.01
C PHE A 154 -11.84 -9.81 -1.54
N VAL A 155 -10.72 -9.58 -0.86
CA VAL A 155 -9.39 -10.08 -1.27
C VAL A 155 -9.40 -11.60 -1.37
N VAL A 156 -9.94 -12.29 -0.37
CA VAL A 156 -10.04 -13.75 -0.39
C VAL A 156 -10.93 -14.23 -1.52
N ALA A 157 -12.14 -13.72 -1.64
CA ALA A 157 -13.07 -14.10 -2.70
C ALA A 157 -12.48 -13.82 -4.10
N TYR A 158 -11.89 -12.64 -4.29
CA TYR A 158 -11.31 -12.24 -5.56
C TYR A 158 -10.08 -13.08 -5.93
N SER A 159 -9.30 -13.55 -4.96
CA SER A 159 -8.16 -14.45 -5.22
C SER A 159 -8.60 -15.82 -5.80
N PHE A 160 -9.82 -16.26 -5.51
CA PHE A 160 -10.38 -17.47 -6.12
C PHE A 160 -11.10 -17.19 -7.44
N ILE A 161 -11.86 -16.12 -7.50
CA ILE A 161 -12.76 -15.81 -8.62
C ILE A 161 -12.02 -15.08 -9.75
N GLY A 162 -11.09 -14.19 -9.43
CA GLY A 162 -10.36 -13.37 -10.40
C GLY A 162 -9.63 -14.18 -11.47
N PRO A 163 -8.79 -15.17 -11.10
CA PRO A 163 -8.12 -16.03 -12.08
C PRO A 163 -9.06 -16.86 -12.96
N LEU A 164 -10.27 -17.18 -12.45
CA LEU A 164 -11.29 -17.94 -13.18
C LEU A 164 -12.05 -17.11 -14.23
N ILE A 165 -12.22 -15.82 -13.98
CA ILE A 165 -13.00 -14.93 -14.87
C ILE A 165 -12.11 -14.24 -15.90
N LEU A 166 -10.89 -13.90 -15.51
CA LEU A 166 -9.96 -13.07 -16.30
C LEU A 166 -8.76 -13.87 -16.85
N GLY A 167 -8.64 -15.16 -16.46
CA GLY A 167 -7.58 -16.07 -16.86
C GLY A 167 -7.82 -16.83 -18.16
#